data_f6f21a2754b3c1267edaf02f608531c7
#
_entry.id   f6f21a2754b3c1267edaf02f608531c7
#
_cell.length_a   1.000
_cell.length_b   1.000
_cell.length_c   1.000
_cell.angle_alpha   90.00
_cell.angle_beta   90.00
_cell.angle_gamma   90.00
#
_symmetry.space_group_name_H-M   'P 1'
#
loop_
_entity.id
_entity.type
_entity.pdbx_description
1 polymer ?
#
loop_
_entity_poly.entity_id
_entity_poly.type
_entity_poly.pdbx_seq_one_letter_code
_entity_poly.pdbx_strand_id
1 'polypeptide(L)'
;LGMHIGEDSKSAAKPIVEAIAEMKKMSNLQVQFTLASANADFPYLMSDYHICMYPAGMIEEAIAKGIGTGLYQVESFDPGVRMIANRVKDHYKGDTAGFFDQIEYIAINDNTARMNALMTGQVDTINRIDFKTEALLKANPALRIQEVTGNQQYTFPMLTDTSPYNDVNVRKALKYGVNRQELVDKILQGHGAVGNDSPIGPANQFYHDEMEQLAYDPDKSKFYLKQAGLDSIDIDLSASNAAFEGAVDAAQLMQASMSAGGINVNVIQEPADGYWSNVWLKKSFSACYWSGRATEDWMFATAYETGVPWNDSQWDDKDSARFQELLLTARAELDSDARKAQYFEMQEILRDEGGVIIPMFANYVQAVNNRISSPDQIGNLWQMDNARMSERWSVA
;
A
#
# COMPACT_ATOMS: atom_id res chain seq x y z
N LEU A 1 -6.61 23.05 -0.17
CA LEU A 1 -5.20 22.69 -0.44
C LEU A 1 -4.23 23.36 0.55
N GLY A 2 -4.33 24.67 0.84
CA GLY A 2 -3.40 25.40 1.72
C GLY A 2 -3.14 24.75 3.09
N MET A 3 -4.08 23.99 3.64
CA MET A 3 -3.90 23.28 4.92
C MET A 3 -2.81 22.17 4.87
N HIS A 4 -2.45 21.70 3.67
CA HIS A 4 -1.47 20.63 3.49
C HIS A 4 -0.02 21.12 3.42
N ILE A 5 0.22 22.42 3.20
CA ILE A 5 1.55 23.01 2.94
C ILE A 5 2.11 23.86 4.08
N GLY A 6 1.50 23.86 5.27
CA GLY A 6 2.06 24.53 6.46
C GLY A 6 3.45 23.94 6.82
N GLU A 7 4.32 24.77 7.44
CA GLU A 7 5.68 24.32 7.83
C GLU A 7 5.66 23.02 8.63
N ASP A 8 4.72 22.89 9.57
CA ASP A 8 4.59 21.73 10.44
C ASP A 8 3.68 20.62 9.86
N SER A 9 3.22 20.75 8.60
CA SER A 9 2.30 19.79 8.01
C SER A 9 2.99 18.46 7.76
N LYS A 10 2.41 17.40 8.35
CA LYS A 10 2.78 15.99 8.10
C LYS A 10 1.85 15.31 7.11
N SER A 11 1.08 16.07 6.35
CA SER A 11 0.14 15.53 5.37
C SER A 11 0.90 14.83 4.23
N ALA A 12 0.50 13.61 3.90
CA ALA A 12 1.03 12.88 2.74
C ALA A 12 0.69 13.58 1.40
N ALA A 13 -0.33 14.46 1.37
CA ALA A 13 -0.64 15.29 0.21
C ALA A 13 0.27 16.53 0.07
N LYS A 14 1.17 16.80 1.03
CA LYS A 14 2.07 17.95 0.99
C LYS A 14 2.86 18.05 -0.31
N PRO A 15 3.56 17.00 -0.78
CA PRO A 15 4.31 17.06 -2.03
C PRO A 15 3.44 17.34 -3.26
N ILE A 16 2.20 16.82 -3.28
CA ILE A 16 1.24 17.06 -4.37
C ILE A 16 0.87 18.54 -4.44
N VAL A 17 0.60 19.14 -3.28
CA VAL A 17 0.15 20.55 -3.21
C VAL A 17 1.31 21.51 -3.40
N GLU A 18 2.51 21.21 -2.91
CA GLU A 18 3.73 22.00 -3.12
C GLU A 18 4.18 22.04 -4.59
N ALA A 19 3.82 21.03 -5.39
CA ALA A 19 4.06 21.04 -6.83
C ALA A 19 3.24 22.11 -7.59
N ILE A 20 2.23 22.73 -6.95
CA ILE A 20 1.38 23.76 -7.55
C ILE A 20 2.02 25.13 -7.32
N ALA A 21 2.52 25.75 -8.38
CA ALA A 21 3.10 27.10 -8.33
C ALA A 21 2.02 28.19 -8.21
N GLU A 22 0.86 28.01 -8.89
CA GLU A 22 -0.24 28.97 -8.87
C GLU A 22 -1.59 28.28 -8.99
N MET A 23 -2.55 28.75 -8.21
CA MET A 23 -3.97 28.39 -8.34
C MET A 23 -4.77 29.65 -8.67
N LYS A 24 -5.46 29.64 -9.80
CA LYS A 24 -6.24 30.79 -10.27
C LYS A 24 -7.70 30.42 -10.53
N LYS A 25 -8.61 31.17 -9.90
CA LYS A 25 -10.04 31.07 -10.20
C LYS A 25 -10.30 31.75 -11.52
N MET A 26 -10.69 30.98 -12.55
CA MET A 26 -11.02 31.49 -13.87
C MET A 26 -12.50 31.88 -13.98
N SER A 27 -13.39 31.10 -13.31
CA SER A 27 -14.82 31.35 -13.22
C SER A 27 -15.40 30.69 -11.96
N ASN A 28 -16.73 30.69 -11.81
CA ASN A 28 -17.38 29.97 -10.72
C ASN A 28 -17.28 28.44 -10.85
N LEU A 29 -16.96 27.93 -12.04
CA LEU A 29 -16.90 26.50 -12.35
C LEU A 29 -15.54 26.06 -12.89
N GLN A 30 -14.52 26.95 -12.85
CA GLN A 30 -13.21 26.69 -13.45
C GLN A 30 -12.09 27.21 -12.58
N VAL A 31 -11.14 26.33 -12.28
CA VAL A 31 -9.88 26.64 -11.61
C VAL A 31 -8.73 26.22 -12.51
N GLN A 32 -7.72 27.05 -12.63
CA GLN A 32 -6.47 26.74 -13.33
C GLN A 32 -5.39 26.45 -12.29
N PHE A 33 -4.65 25.37 -12.48
CA PHE A 33 -3.44 25.03 -11.76
C PHE A 33 -2.24 25.24 -12.69
N THR A 34 -1.25 25.98 -12.23
CA THR A 34 0.07 26.06 -12.88
C THR A 34 1.04 25.29 -12.00
N LEU A 35 1.71 24.31 -12.56
CA LEU A 35 2.66 23.48 -11.83
C LEU A 35 4.06 24.09 -11.86
N ALA A 36 4.83 23.89 -10.78
CA ALA A 36 6.24 24.32 -10.70
C ALA A 36 7.15 23.55 -11.68
N SER A 37 6.79 22.29 -11.93
CA SER A 37 7.42 21.41 -12.94
C SER A 37 6.37 20.56 -13.62
N ALA A 38 6.70 20.02 -14.81
CA ALA A 38 5.77 19.15 -15.53
C ALA A 38 5.47 17.87 -14.72
N ASN A 39 4.19 17.48 -14.70
CA ASN A 39 3.73 16.23 -14.09
C ASN A 39 2.55 15.69 -14.89
N ALA A 40 2.78 14.59 -15.63
CA ALA A 40 1.77 13.95 -16.48
C ALA A 40 0.65 13.32 -15.66
N ASP A 41 0.92 12.95 -14.39
CA ASP A 41 -0.02 12.27 -13.49
C ASP A 41 -0.77 13.22 -12.56
N PHE A 42 -0.54 14.54 -12.66
CA PHE A 42 -1.17 15.52 -11.76
C PHE A 42 -2.70 15.36 -11.62
N PRO A 43 -3.48 15.08 -12.68
CA PRO A 43 -4.92 14.85 -12.54
C PRO A 43 -5.26 13.65 -11.63
N TYR A 44 -4.45 12.60 -11.64
CA TYR A 44 -4.63 11.44 -10.76
C TYR A 44 -4.24 11.77 -9.32
N LEU A 45 -3.15 12.53 -9.11
CA LEU A 45 -2.74 12.98 -7.79
C LEU A 45 -3.79 13.84 -7.08
N MET A 46 -4.59 14.61 -7.86
CA MET A 46 -5.71 15.37 -7.31
C MET A 46 -6.87 14.49 -6.80
N SER A 47 -6.84 13.18 -7.04
CA SER A 47 -7.76 12.20 -6.47
C SER A 47 -7.28 11.58 -5.15
N ASP A 48 -6.15 12.05 -4.61
CA ASP A 48 -5.63 11.58 -3.32
C ASP A 48 -6.67 11.79 -2.20
N TYR A 49 -6.87 10.78 -1.37
CA TYR A 49 -7.91 10.78 -0.32
C TYR A 49 -7.68 11.83 0.80
N HIS A 50 -6.48 12.41 0.90
CA HIS A 50 -6.23 13.53 1.80
C HIS A 50 -6.75 14.85 1.22
N ILE A 51 -6.95 14.95 -0.10
CA ILE A 51 -7.41 16.17 -0.78
C ILE A 51 -8.95 16.21 -0.82
N CYS A 52 -9.56 16.42 0.33
CA CYS A 52 -11.01 16.53 0.45
C CYS A 52 -11.51 17.91 0.01
N MET A 53 -12.74 17.94 -0.56
CA MET A 53 -13.43 19.17 -0.95
C MET A 53 -14.31 19.65 0.19
N TYR A 54 -14.05 20.85 0.69
CA TYR A 54 -14.80 21.49 1.77
C TYR A 54 -15.49 22.79 1.30
N PRO A 55 -16.59 23.22 1.95
CA PRO A 55 -17.18 24.53 1.71
C PRO A 55 -16.17 25.65 2.03
N ALA A 56 -16.13 26.66 1.17
CA ALA A 56 -15.23 27.80 1.36
C ALA A 56 -15.54 28.54 2.67
N GLY A 57 -14.50 28.82 3.45
CA GLY A 57 -14.60 29.55 4.72
C GLY A 57 -15.14 28.75 5.92
N MET A 58 -15.40 27.43 5.74
CA MET A 58 -15.97 26.59 6.79
C MET A 58 -15.16 25.31 7.05
N ILE A 59 -13.86 25.31 6.81
CA ILE A 59 -13.03 24.08 6.82
C ILE A 59 -13.07 23.41 8.19
N GLU A 60 -12.85 24.14 9.29
CA GLU A 60 -12.84 23.60 10.64
C GLU A 60 -14.20 23.01 11.03
N GLU A 61 -15.28 23.74 10.73
CA GLU A 61 -16.63 23.26 10.98
C GLU A 61 -16.96 22.04 10.12
N ALA A 62 -16.54 22.04 8.86
CA ALA A 62 -16.77 20.96 7.92
C ALA A 62 -16.05 19.68 8.37
N ILE A 63 -14.82 19.77 8.84
CA ILE A 63 -14.07 18.64 9.41
C ILE A 63 -14.78 18.13 10.69
N ALA A 64 -15.13 19.02 11.60
CA ALA A 64 -15.77 18.65 12.85
C ALA A 64 -17.15 17.98 12.68
N LYS A 65 -17.87 18.35 11.62
CA LYS A 65 -19.23 17.85 11.31
C LYS A 65 -19.27 16.81 10.18
N GLY A 66 -18.12 16.42 9.61
CA GLY A 66 -18.07 15.50 8.48
C GLY A 66 -18.77 16.04 7.22
N ILE A 67 -18.72 17.35 6.97
CA ILE A 67 -19.34 17.99 5.81
C ILE A 67 -18.34 17.98 4.63
N GLY A 68 -18.75 17.40 3.51
CA GLY A 68 -17.95 17.33 2.28
C GLY A 68 -18.87 17.23 1.07
N THR A 69 -18.35 16.63 -0.01
CA THR A 69 -19.10 16.39 -1.26
C THR A 69 -19.47 14.91 -1.43
N GLY A 70 -19.35 14.10 -0.39
CA GLY A 70 -19.64 12.66 -0.40
C GLY A 70 -21.14 12.36 -0.40
N LEU A 71 -21.47 11.13 -0.81
CA LEU A 71 -22.85 10.61 -0.84
C LEU A 71 -23.45 10.40 0.56
N TYR A 72 -22.61 10.28 1.57
CA TYR A 72 -23.01 10.02 2.93
C TYR A 72 -22.46 11.10 3.86
N GLN A 73 -23.30 11.53 4.79
CA GLN A 73 -22.95 12.44 5.86
C GLN A 73 -22.75 11.63 7.14
N VAL A 74 -21.61 11.85 7.81
CA VAL A 74 -21.32 11.19 9.08
C VAL A 74 -22.31 11.66 10.15
N GLU A 75 -22.99 10.70 10.76
CA GLU A 75 -23.87 10.90 11.92
C GLU A 75 -23.07 10.78 13.22
N SER A 76 -22.26 9.72 13.31
CA SER A 76 -21.40 9.48 14.47
C SER A 76 -20.09 8.84 14.03
N PHE A 77 -19.02 9.18 14.73
CA PHE A 77 -17.70 8.62 14.53
C PHE A 77 -16.98 8.44 15.86
N ASP A 78 -16.73 7.18 16.21
CA ASP A 78 -15.94 6.77 17.35
C ASP A 78 -14.68 6.07 16.82
N PRO A 79 -13.52 6.75 16.82
CA PRO A 79 -12.29 6.22 16.22
C PRO A 79 -11.88 4.86 16.77
N GLY A 80 -11.63 3.90 15.87
CA GLY A 80 -11.24 2.53 16.24
C GLY A 80 -12.40 1.65 16.73
N VAL A 81 -13.61 2.15 16.74
CA VAL A 81 -14.82 1.44 17.19
C VAL A 81 -15.87 1.38 16.08
N ARG A 82 -16.42 2.53 15.68
CA ARG A 82 -17.60 2.56 14.81
C ARG A 82 -17.77 3.91 14.10
N MET A 83 -18.30 3.85 12.88
CA MET A 83 -18.80 5.01 12.14
C MET A 83 -20.20 4.70 11.60
N ILE A 84 -21.12 5.66 11.73
CA ILE A 84 -22.44 5.64 11.10
C ILE A 84 -22.55 6.85 10.19
N ALA A 85 -23.05 6.64 8.96
CA ALA A 85 -23.30 7.73 8.04
C ALA A 85 -24.61 7.51 7.27
N ASN A 86 -25.36 8.59 7.07
CA ASN A 86 -26.65 8.60 6.39
C ASN A 86 -26.52 9.15 4.97
N ARG A 87 -27.31 8.61 4.05
CA ARG A 87 -27.33 9.08 2.68
C ARG A 87 -27.79 10.53 2.60
N VAL A 88 -27.06 11.33 1.84
CA VAL A 88 -27.42 12.73 1.55
C VAL A 88 -28.55 12.73 0.52
N LYS A 89 -29.68 13.38 0.88
CA LYS A 89 -30.80 13.60 -0.05
C LYS A 89 -30.38 14.63 -1.10
N ASP A 90 -30.91 14.49 -2.32
CA ASP A 90 -30.68 15.41 -3.44
C ASP A 90 -29.20 15.61 -3.80
N HIS A 91 -28.38 14.54 -3.62
CA HIS A 91 -26.98 14.56 -4.00
C HIS A 91 -26.82 14.65 -5.53
N TYR A 92 -25.76 15.34 -6.02
CA TYR A 92 -25.53 15.57 -7.45
C TYR A 92 -25.37 14.29 -8.30
N LYS A 93 -25.04 13.17 -7.70
CA LYS A 93 -24.99 11.85 -8.36
C LYS A 93 -26.38 11.19 -8.47
N GLY A 94 -27.42 11.77 -7.86
CA GLY A 94 -28.79 11.25 -7.89
C GLY A 94 -28.88 9.78 -7.46
N ASP A 95 -29.58 8.98 -8.26
CA ASP A 95 -29.80 7.55 -7.99
C ASP A 95 -28.79 6.64 -8.66
N THR A 96 -27.69 7.19 -9.20
CA THR A 96 -26.65 6.41 -9.86
C THR A 96 -25.56 5.88 -8.90
N ALA A 97 -25.60 6.28 -7.63
CA ALA A 97 -24.63 5.89 -6.60
C ALA A 97 -25.23 6.06 -5.20
N GLY A 98 -24.68 5.32 -4.21
CA GLY A 98 -25.13 5.40 -2.83
C GLY A 98 -26.51 4.80 -2.61
N PHE A 99 -26.62 3.48 -2.72
CA PHE A 99 -27.89 2.75 -2.75
C PHE A 99 -28.40 2.33 -1.36
N PHE A 100 -27.69 2.67 -0.30
CA PHE A 100 -28.09 2.39 1.07
C PHE A 100 -28.57 3.68 1.75
N ASP A 101 -29.63 3.62 2.56
CA ASP A 101 -30.09 4.77 3.35
C ASP A 101 -29.10 5.14 4.43
N GLN A 102 -28.48 4.13 5.03
CA GLN A 102 -27.49 4.26 6.09
C GLN A 102 -26.39 3.21 5.90
N ILE A 103 -25.16 3.58 6.22
CA ILE A 103 -24.01 2.69 6.27
C ILE A 103 -23.40 2.71 7.66
N GLU A 104 -22.89 1.55 8.07
CA GLU A 104 -22.19 1.38 9.32
C GLU A 104 -20.85 0.68 9.08
N TYR A 105 -19.77 1.25 9.59
CA TYR A 105 -18.45 0.63 9.62
C TYR A 105 -18.08 0.30 11.05
N ILE A 106 -17.73 -0.95 11.32
CA ILE A 106 -17.34 -1.46 12.64
C ILE A 106 -15.89 -1.92 12.58
N ALA A 107 -15.05 -1.41 13.47
CA ALA A 107 -13.68 -1.85 13.62
C ALA A 107 -13.62 -3.13 14.46
N ILE A 108 -13.26 -4.25 13.84
CA ILE A 108 -13.10 -5.55 14.50
C ILE A 108 -11.70 -6.07 14.18
N ASN A 109 -10.76 -5.91 15.10
CA ASN A 109 -9.35 -6.26 14.87
C ASN A 109 -9.10 -7.77 14.88
N ASP A 110 -9.82 -8.53 15.72
CA ASP A 110 -9.69 -9.97 15.79
C ASP A 110 -10.36 -10.65 14.58
N ASN A 111 -9.61 -11.51 13.86
CA ASN A 111 -10.07 -12.17 12.66
C ASN A 111 -11.24 -13.12 12.93
N THR A 112 -11.21 -13.86 14.05
CA THR A 112 -12.27 -14.80 14.42
C THR A 112 -13.56 -14.04 14.76
N ALA A 113 -13.47 -12.97 15.53
CA ALA A 113 -14.61 -12.12 15.85
C ALA A 113 -15.19 -11.48 14.57
N ARG A 114 -14.34 -11.02 13.64
CA ARG A 114 -14.76 -10.43 12.37
C ARG A 114 -15.49 -11.45 11.48
N MET A 115 -14.95 -12.67 11.35
CA MET A 115 -15.61 -13.77 10.66
C MET A 115 -16.97 -14.10 11.28
N ASN A 116 -17.03 -14.23 12.62
CA ASN A 116 -18.27 -14.52 13.33
C ASN A 116 -19.33 -13.43 13.14
N ALA A 117 -18.94 -12.17 13.10
CA ALA A 117 -19.86 -11.06 12.82
C ALA A 117 -20.54 -11.21 11.44
N LEU A 118 -19.79 -11.63 10.41
CA LEU A 118 -20.36 -11.94 9.10
C LEU A 118 -21.25 -13.21 9.12
N MET A 119 -20.76 -14.27 9.74
CA MET A 119 -21.48 -15.56 9.82
C MET A 119 -22.83 -15.44 10.53
N THR A 120 -22.91 -14.57 11.53
CA THR A 120 -24.14 -14.30 12.29
C THR A 120 -25.03 -13.22 11.67
N GLY A 121 -24.57 -12.56 10.60
CA GLY A 121 -25.30 -11.48 9.94
C GLY A 121 -25.27 -10.15 10.71
N GLN A 122 -24.34 -9.98 11.64
CA GLN A 122 -24.10 -8.70 12.32
C GLN A 122 -23.55 -7.66 11.35
N VAL A 123 -22.73 -8.10 10.38
CA VAL A 123 -22.22 -7.29 9.27
C VAL A 123 -22.51 -7.98 7.94
N ASP A 124 -22.56 -7.21 6.85
CA ASP A 124 -22.83 -7.69 5.50
C ASP A 124 -21.58 -8.09 4.73
N THR A 125 -20.46 -7.55 5.11
CA THR A 125 -19.18 -7.78 4.46
C THR A 125 -18.02 -7.59 5.42
N ILE A 126 -16.95 -8.36 5.20
CA ILE A 126 -15.69 -8.24 5.92
C ILE A 126 -14.53 -8.18 4.93
N ASN A 127 -13.53 -7.38 5.27
CA ASN A 127 -12.24 -7.37 4.59
C ASN A 127 -11.25 -8.34 5.25
N ARG A 128 -10.11 -8.59 4.59
CA ARG A 128 -8.95 -9.33 5.15
C ARG A 128 -9.38 -10.64 5.81
N ILE A 129 -9.98 -11.53 5.04
CA ILE A 129 -10.32 -12.88 5.56
C ILE A 129 -9.04 -13.62 5.95
N ASP A 130 -9.13 -14.41 7.02
CA ASP A 130 -8.09 -15.38 7.34
C ASP A 130 -8.20 -16.57 6.39
N PHE A 131 -7.19 -16.79 5.56
CA PHE A 131 -7.17 -17.88 4.57
C PHE A 131 -7.26 -19.26 5.21
N LYS A 132 -6.80 -19.42 6.46
CA LYS A 132 -6.94 -20.67 7.23
C LYS A 132 -8.41 -21.04 7.48
N THR A 133 -9.31 -20.06 7.48
CA THR A 133 -10.74 -20.22 7.74
C THR A 133 -11.62 -20.01 6.51
N GLU A 134 -11.04 -19.73 5.35
CA GLU A 134 -11.78 -19.46 4.11
C GLU A 134 -12.78 -20.58 3.75
N ALA A 135 -12.38 -21.84 3.98
CA ALA A 135 -13.25 -22.99 3.71
C ALA A 135 -14.58 -22.94 4.49
N LEU A 136 -14.59 -22.38 5.69
CA LEU A 136 -15.82 -22.23 6.50
C LEU A 136 -16.74 -21.17 5.89
N LEU A 137 -16.17 -20.06 5.38
CA LEU A 137 -16.93 -19.02 4.69
C LEU A 137 -17.53 -19.55 3.38
N LYS A 138 -16.74 -20.28 2.58
CA LYS A 138 -17.19 -20.93 1.34
C LYS A 138 -18.30 -21.98 1.55
N ALA A 139 -18.33 -22.64 2.69
CA ALA A 139 -19.37 -23.62 3.03
C ALA A 139 -20.71 -22.98 3.36
N ASN A 140 -20.78 -21.68 3.63
CA ASN A 140 -22.02 -20.98 3.92
C ASN A 140 -22.67 -20.47 2.61
N PRO A 141 -23.84 -21.02 2.20
CA PRO A 141 -24.48 -20.66 0.94
C PRO A 141 -24.99 -19.18 0.89
N ALA A 142 -25.09 -18.53 2.04
CA ALA A 142 -25.47 -17.14 2.13
C ALA A 142 -24.30 -16.16 1.86
N LEU A 143 -23.07 -16.67 1.73
CA LEU A 143 -21.87 -15.88 1.57
C LEU A 143 -21.17 -16.17 0.23
N ARG A 144 -20.40 -15.25 -0.25
CA ARG A 144 -19.42 -15.43 -1.32
C ARG A 144 -18.10 -14.82 -0.94
N ILE A 145 -17.01 -15.43 -1.42
CA ILE A 145 -15.68 -14.83 -1.41
C ILE A 145 -15.54 -13.99 -2.67
N GLN A 146 -15.07 -12.78 -2.51
CA GLN A 146 -14.74 -11.88 -3.60
C GLN A 146 -13.24 -11.60 -3.54
N GLU A 147 -12.54 -11.93 -4.60
CA GLU A 147 -11.10 -11.76 -4.74
C GLU A 147 -10.79 -10.84 -5.93
N VAL A 148 -9.86 -9.93 -5.73
CA VAL A 148 -9.40 -9.00 -6.74
C VAL A 148 -7.88 -8.94 -6.74
N THR A 149 -7.27 -9.19 -7.90
CA THR A 149 -5.82 -8.96 -8.08
C THR A 149 -5.54 -7.48 -7.97
N GLY A 150 -4.79 -7.11 -6.95
CA GLY A 150 -4.50 -5.73 -6.60
C GLY A 150 -3.01 -5.42 -6.55
N ASN A 151 -2.72 -4.18 -6.17
CA ASN A 151 -1.36 -3.66 -6.04
C ASN A 151 -0.85 -3.70 -4.60
N GLN A 152 -1.53 -4.42 -3.70
CA GLN A 152 -1.05 -4.56 -2.32
C GLN A 152 0.21 -5.42 -2.30
N GLN A 153 1.26 -4.90 -1.69
CA GLN A 153 2.53 -5.61 -1.54
C GLN A 153 2.89 -5.72 -0.07
N TYR A 154 3.41 -6.88 0.32
CA TYR A 154 4.03 -7.08 1.62
C TYR A 154 5.53 -6.88 1.47
N THR A 155 6.10 -6.08 2.35
CA THR A 155 7.46 -5.58 2.20
C THR A 155 8.26 -5.74 3.48
N PHE A 156 9.57 -5.77 3.31
CA PHE A 156 10.53 -5.80 4.41
C PHE A 156 11.61 -4.75 4.14
N PRO A 157 11.36 -3.48 4.51
CA PRO A 157 12.34 -2.40 4.35
C PRO A 157 13.52 -2.55 5.30
N MET A 158 14.70 -2.21 4.78
CA MET A 158 15.98 -2.13 5.45
C MET A 158 16.43 -0.66 5.47
N LEU A 159 16.75 -0.09 6.62
CA LEU A 159 17.23 1.29 6.71
C LEU A 159 18.65 1.39 6.12
N THR A 160 18.78 1.93 4.91
CA THR A 160 20.06 1.98 4.18
C THR A 160 21.06 2.97 4.75
N ASP A 161 20.61 3.88 5.60
CA ASP A 161 21.47 4.79 6.38
C ASP A 161 22.12 4.13 7.61
N THR A 162 21.75 2.87 7.89
CA THR A 162 22.16 2.11 9.09
C THR A 162 22.94 0.86 8.71
N SER A 163 24.09 0.62 9.40
CA SER A 163 24.83 -0.64 9.27
C SER A 163 23.98 -1.82 9.79
N PRO A 164 23.99 -2.97 9.11
CA PRO A 164 24.82 -3.33 7.94
C PRO A 164 24.16 -3.04 6.60
N TYR A 165 22.94 -2.47 6.56
CA TYR A 165 22.14 -2.32 5.35
C TYR A 165 22.60 -1.16 4.45
N ASN A 166 23.56 -0.34 4.92
CA ASN A 166 24.25 0.68 4.12
C ASN A 166 25.19 0.07 3.04
N ASP A 167 25.54 -1.22 3.15
CA ASP A 167 26.26 -1.95 2.11
C ASP A 167 25.28 -2.62 1.14
N VAL A 168 25.35 -2.25 -0.13
CA VAL A 168 24.50 -2.83 -1.19
C VAL A 168 24.70 -4.33 -1.34
N ASN A 169 25.91 -4.86 -1.06
CA ASN A 169 26.17 -6.30 -1.13
C ASN A 169 25.44 -7.05 0.00
N VAL A 170 25.31 -6.45 1.19
CA VAL A 170 24.49 -7.01 2.26
C VAL A 170 23.03 -7.06 1.82
N ARG A 171 22.50 -5.97 1.25
CA ARG A 171 21.13 -5.94 0.73
C ARG A 171 20.90 -7.02 -0.35
N LYS A 172 21.83 -7.16 -1.30
CA LYS A 172 21.78 -8.23 -2.33
C LYS A 172 21.82 -9.62 -1.70
N ALA A 173 22.68 -9.84 -0.72
CA ALA A 173 22.74 -11.12 -0.01
C ALA A 173 21.39 -11.49 0.61
N LEU A 174 20.75 -10.53 1.30
CA LEU A 174 19.43 -10.75 1.90
C LEU A 174 18.38 -11.06 0.81
N LYS A 175 18.35 -10.30 -0.29
CA LYS A 175 17.40 -10.51 -1.39
C LYS A 175 17.51 -11.90 -2.01
N TYR A 176 18.72 -12.42 -2.25
CA TYR A 176 18.94 -13.78 -2.75
C TYR A 176 18.64 -14.88 -1.70
N GLY A 177 18.68 -14.55 -0.42
CA GLY A 177 18.38 -15.47 0.68
C GLY A 177 16.88 -15.76 0.88
N VAL A 178 15.97 -15.00 0.24
CA VAL A 178 14.52 -15.14 0.42
C VAL A 178 13.91 -16.14 -0.56
N ASN A 179 13.25 -17.16 -0.06
CA ASN A 179 12.41 -18.06 -0.85
C ASN A 179 11.00 -17.46 -1.05
N ARG A 180 10.86 -16.63 -2.08
CA ARG A 180 9.62 -15.88 -2.37
C ARG A 180 8.43 -16.78 -2.67
N GLN A 181 8.66 -17.88 -3.42
CA GLN A 181 7.59 -18.81 -3.75
C GLN A 181 7.01 -19.46 -2.49
N GLU A 182 7.86 -19.86 -1.55
CA GLU A 182 7.40 -20.43 -0.28
C GLU A 182 6.56 -19.45 0.54
N LEU A 183 6.91 -18.16 0.52
CA LEU A 183 6.11 -17.12 1.17
C LEU A 183 4.72 -17.00 0.54
N VAL A 184 4.63 -16.97 -0.78
CA VAL A 184 3.33 -16.94 -1.49
C VAL A 184 2.50 -18.19 -1.16
N ASP A 185 3.11 -19.35 -1.21
CA ASP A 185 2.40 -20.64 -0.97
C ASP A 185 1.90 -20.76 0.47
N LYS A 186 2.69 -20.32 1.45
CA LYS A 186 2.39 -20.53 2.88
C LYS A 186 1.61 -19.37 3.49
N ILE A 187 1.92 -18.13 3.13
CA ILE A 187 1.30 -16.94 3.71
C ILE A 187 0.05 -16.55 2.93
N LEU A 188 0.14 -16.48 1.60
CA LEU A 188 -0.98 -16.06 0.76
C LEU A 188 -1.87 -17.23 0.32
N GLN A 189 -1.45 -18.48 0.49
CA GLN A 189 -2.21 -19.70 0.15
C GLN A 189 -2.82 -19.67 -1.27
N GLY A 190 -2.10 -19.05 -2.23
CA GLY A 190 -2.55 -18.89 -3.61
C GLY A 190 -3.28 -17.56 -3.91
N HIS A 191 -3.55 -16.73 -2.90
CA HIS A 191 -4.23 -15.44 -3.06
C HIS A 191 -3.22 -14.30 -3.30
N GLY A 192 -2.40 -14.45 -4.33
CA GLY A 192 -1.39 -13.45 -4.67
C GLY A 192 -0.39 -13.91 -5.71
N ALA A 193 0.67 -13.14 -5.88
CA ALA A 193 1.76 -13.40 -6.81
C ALA A 193 3.13 -13.19 -6.18
N VAL A 194 4.14 -13.85 -6.75
CA VAL A 194 5.54 -13.64 -6.36
C VAL A 194 5.96 -12.22 -6.72
N GLY A 195 6.57 -11.51 -5.77
CA GLY A 195 7.19 -10.20 -5.98
C GLY A 195 8.63 -10.36 -6.51
N ASN A 196 9.18 -9.26 -6.99
CA ASN A 196 10.54 -9.19 -7.53
C ASN A 196 11.29 -7.96 -7.01
N ASP A 197 11.07 -7.60 -5.74
CA ASP A 197 11.67 -6.43 -5.07
C ASP A 197 11.43 -5.10 -5.79
N SER A 198 10.35 -5.04 -6.59
CA SER A 198 9.81 -3.85 -7.23
C SER A 198 8.38 -3.60 -6.69
N PRO A 199 8.01 -2.34 -6.37
CA PRO A 199 6.67 -2.02 -5.88
C PRO A 199 5.61 -1.95 -6.98
N ILE A 200 6.04 -2.04 -8.23
CA ILE A 200 5.15 -2.02 -9.40
C ILE A 200 4.78 -3.46 -9.73
N GLY A 201 3.52 -3.79 -9.58
CA GLY A 201 2.99 -5.14 -9.77
C GLY A 201 2.14 -5.29 -11.04
N PRO A 202 1.64 -6.52 -11.30
CA PRO A 202 0.92 -6.85 -12.54
C PRO A 202 -0.33 -6.03 -12.81
N ALA A 203 -0.87 -5.33 -11.82
CA ALA A 203 -2.03 -4.46 -11.98
C ALA A 203 -1.66 -3.02 -12.39
N ASN A 204 -0.37 -2.69 -12.45
CA ASN A 204 0.13 -1.38 -12.89
C ASN A 204 0.34 -1.34 -14.41
N GLN A 205 0.20 -0.14 -15.00
CA GLN A 205 0.30 0.07 -16.44
C GLN A 205 1.71 -0.22 -16.98
N PHE A 206 2.73 0.19 -16.24
CA PHE A 206 4.15 0.04 -16.63
C PHE A 206 4.85 -1.02 -15.75
N TYR A 207 4.13 -2.12 -15.47
CA TYR A 207 4.75 -3.29 -14.85
C TYR A 207 5.78 -3.91 -15.79
N HIS A 208 7.00 -4.16 -15.28
CA HIS A 208 8.09 -4.77 -16.07
C HIS A 208 7.98 -6.30 -16.00
N ASP A 209 7.17 -6.86 -16.89
CA ASP A 209 6.89 -8.31 -16.97
C ASP A 209 8.05 -9.13 -17.57
N GLU A 210 9.00 -8.47 -18.25
CA GLU A 210 10.21 -9.09 -18.79
C GLU A 210 11.40 -9.07 -17.82
N MET A 211 11.27 -8.45 -16.65
CA MET A 211 12.34 -8.36 -15.65
C MET A 211 12.66 -9.74 -15.09
N GLU A 212 13.93 -10.16 -15.18
CA GLU A 212 14.37 -11.45 -14.64
C GLU A 212 14.00 -11.59 -13.16
N GLN A 213 13.32 -12.70 -12.81
CA GLN A 213 12.90 -12.98 -11.45
C GLN A 213 14.10 -13.29 -10.56
N LEU A 214 14.23 -12.57 -9.43
CA LEU A 214 15.16 -12.90 -8.37
C LEU A 214 14.81 -14.25 -7.76
N ALA A 215 15.52 -15.29 -8.19
CA ALA A 215 15.37 -16.62 -7.64
C ALA A 215 16.03 -16.74 -6.26
N TYR A 216 15.50 -17.63 -5.42
CA TYR A 216 16.18 -18.05 -4.21
C TYR A 216 17.50 -18.73 -4.56
N ASP A 217 18.62 -18.17 -4.07
CA ASP A 217 19.97 -18.63 -4.38
C ASP A 217 20.90 -18.42 -3.17
N PRO A 218 21.00 -19.41 -2.25
CA PRO A 218 21.87 -19.31 -1.10
C PRO A 218 23.36 -19.15 -1.43
N ASP A 219 23.80 -19.63 -2.59
CA ASP A 219 25.21 -19.50 -3.00
C ASP A 219 25.51 -18.08 -3.46
N LYS A 220 24.59 -17.44 -4.18
CA LYS A 220 24.67 -15.99 -4.47
C LYS A 220 24.58 -15.16 -3.19
N SER A 221 23.74 -15.55 -2.24
CA SER A 221 23.66 -14.88 -0.94
C SER A 221 25.04 -14.89 -0.25
N LYS A 222 25.69 -16.04 -0.14
CA LYS A 222 27.07 -16.17 0.40
C LYS A 222 28.09 -15.37 -0.40
N PHE A 223 27.96 -15.38 -1.73
CA PHE A 223 28.85 -14.63 -2.61
C PHE A 223 28.81 -13.12 -2.25
N TYR A 224 27.62 -12.56 -2.14
CA TYR A 224 27.46 -11.14 -1.81
C TYR A 224 27.88 -10.82 -0.36
N LEU A 225 27.66 -11.70 0.62
CA LEU A 225 28.22 -11.54 1.96
C LEU A 225 29.76 -11.42 1.90
N LYS A 226 30.43 -12.28 1.12
CA LYS A 226 31.88 -12.19 0.93
C LYS A 226 32.32 -10.90 0.24
N GLN A 227 31.55 -10.36 -0.69
CA GLN A 227 31.82 -9.04 -1.29
C GLN A 227 31.72 -7.92 -0.24
N ALA A 228 30.88 -8.07 0.77
CA ALA A 228 30.78 -7.18 1.92
C ALA A 228 31.87 -7.45 2.98
N GLY A 229 32.77 -8.42 2.76
CA GLY A 229 33.80 -8.79 3.73
C GLY A 229 33.33 -9.67 4.88
N LEU A 230 32.19 -10.34 4.72
CA LEU A 230 31.53 -11.15 5.75
C LEU A 230 31.47 -12.63 5.34
N ASP A 231 31.64 -13.55 6.29
CA ASP A 231 31.37 -14.98 6.09
C ASP A 231 29.93 -15.32 6.48
N SER A 232 29.38 -14.62 7.44
CA SER A 232 28.01 -14.71 7.91
C SER A 232 27.60 -13.40 8.57
N ILE A 233 26.28 -13.22 8.79
CA ILE A 233 25.74 -12.03 9.44
C ILE A 233 24.57 -12.38 10.34
N ASP A 234 24.50 -11.74 11.51
CA ASP A 234 23.38 -11.82 12.45
C ASP A 234 22.55 -10.52 12.34
N ILE A 235 21.26 -10.64 12.11
CA ILE A 235 20.35 -9.51 11.93
C ILE A 235 19.03 -9.72 12.66
N ASP A 236 18.44 -8.63 13.15
CA ASP A 236 17.10 -8.63 13.73
C ASP A 236 16.06 -8.28 12.65
N LEU A 237 14.94 -9.00 12.64
CA LEU A 237 13.77 -8.72 11.82
C LEU A 237 12.54 -8.54 12.72
N SER A 238 12.06 -7.32 12.85
CA SER A 238 10.86 -6.98 13.61
C SER A 238 9.61 -7.27 12.79
N ALA A 239 8.66 -8.06 13.31
CA ALA A 239 7.43 -8.41 12.61
C ALA A 239 6.22 -8.43 13.55
N SER A 240 5.07 -8.05 13.02
CA SER A 240 3.77 -8.08 13.71
C SER A 240 2.64 -8.28 12.70
N ASN A 241 1.57 -8.95 13.11
CA ASN A 241 0.35 -9.03 12.30
C ASN A 241 -0.35 -7.66 12.12
N ALA A 242 0.10 -6.62 12.82
CA ALA A 242 -0.28 -5.24 12.50
C ALA A 242 0.21 -4.78 11.12
N ALA A 243 1.37 -5.29 10.65
CA ALA A 243 1.86 -5.02 9.30
C ALA A 243 0.98 -5.73 8.26
N PHE A 244 0.85 -7.03 8.38
CA PHE A 244 -0.08 -7.85 7.58
C PHE A 244 -0.32 -9.19 8.28
N GLU A 245 -1.44 -9.83 7.98
CA GLU A 245 -1.74 -11.14 8.56
C GLU A 245 -0.71 -12.18 8.12
N GLY A 246 -0.11 -12.89 9.09
CA GLY A 246 0.97 -13.84 8.86
C GLY A 246 2.37 -13.20 8.74
N ALA A 247 2.56 -11.93 9.10
CA ALA A 247 3.87 -11.28 9.02
C ALA A 247 4.94 -11.95 9.89
N VAL A 248 4.56 -12.44 11.08
CA VAL A 248 5.47 -13.19 11.96
C VAL A 248 5.85 -14.53 11.34
N ASP A 249 4.88 -15.25 10.78
CA ASP A 249 5.11 -16.52 10.08
C ASP A 249 6.02 -16.30 8.86
N ALA A 250 5.79 -15.21 8.10
CA ALA A 250 6.64 -14.82 6.97
C ALA A 250 8.09 -14.56 7.40
N ALA A 251 8.29 -13.83 8.50
CA ALA A 251 9.62 -13.58 9.06
C ALA A 251 10.32 -14.88 9.47
N GLN A 252 9.60 -15.86 10.03
CA GLN A 252 10.15 -17.18 10.38
C GLN A 252 10.52 -18.01 9.13
N LEU A 253 9.73 -17.94 8.06
CA LEU A 253 10.08 -18.57 6.79
C LEU A 253 11.33 -17.91 6.16
N MET A 254 11.44 -16.58 6.25
CA MET A 254 12.66 -15.87 5.83
C MET A 254 13.86 -16.28 6.69
N GLN A 255 13.72 -16.38 8.00
CA GLN A 255 14.77 -16.90 8.89
C GLN A 255 15.27 -18.27 8.42
N ALA A 256 14.34 -19.18 8.12
CA ALA A 256 14.70 -20.53 7.68
C ALA A 256 15.40 -20.53 6.32
N SER A 257 14.88 -19.80 5.32
CA SER A 257 15.47 -19.77 3.97
C SER A 257 16.83 -19.05 3.96
N MET A 258 16.98 -17.93 4.68
CA MET A 258 18.19 -17.12 4.69
C MET A 258 19.36 -17.80 5.39
N SER A 259 19.10 -18.72 6.31
CA SER A 259 20.16 -19.43 7.07
C SER A 259 21.10 -20.21 6.16
N ALA A 260 20.61 -20.80 5.07
CA ALA A 260 21.41 -21.50 4.08
C ALA A 260 22.37 -20.55 3.33
N GLY A 261 22.06 -19.27 3.27
CA GLY A 261 22.88 -18.19 2.67
C GLY A 261 23.90 -17.58 3.65
N GLY A 262 24.00 -18.06 4.90
CA GLY A 262 24.89 -17.49 5.91
C GLY A 262 24.31 -16.30 6.66
N ILE A 263 22.98 -16.08 6.57
CA ILE A 263 22.27 -14.99 7.25
C ILE A 263 21.47 -15.57 8.40
N ASN A 264 21.82 -15.20 9.63
CA ASN A 264 21.13 -15.60 10.85
C ASN A 264 20.12 -14.52 11.24
N VAL A 265 18.86 -14.74 10.92
CA VAL A 265 17.77 -13.81 11.27
C VAL A 265 17.25 -14.12 12.66
N ASN A 266 17.26 -13.14 13.55
CA ASN A 266 16.55 -13.17 14.83
C ASN A 266 15.19 -12.49 14.64
N VAL A 267 14.10 -13.27 14.66
CA VAL A 267 12.74 -12.73 14.51
C VAL A 267 12.26 -12.14 15.83
N ILE A 268 11.96 -10.84 15.81
CA ILE A 268 11.40 -10.12 16.95
C ILE A 268 9.91 -9.93 16.69
N GLN A 269 9.09 -10.66 17.46
CA GLN A 269 7.65 -10.46 17.42
C GLN A 269 7.29 -9.19 18.19
N GLU A 270 6.79 -8.18 17.48
CA GLU A 270 6.39 -6.90 18.04
C GLU A 270 4.90 -6.87 18.39
N PRO A 271 4.49 -6.11 19.43
CA PRO A 271 3.09 -5.88 19.72
C PRO A 271 2.36 -5.20 18.55
N ALA A 272 1.09 -5.52 18.35
CA ALA A 272 0.28 -4.83 17.36
C ALA A 272 0.04 -3.36 17.75
N ASP A 273 -0.17 -3.11 19.03
CA ASP A 273 -0.34 -1.75 19.55
C ASP A 273 0.98 -0.96 19.46
N GLY A 274 0.92 0.20 18.83
CA GLY A 274 2.07 1.06 18.64
C GLY A 274 3.06 0.61 17.56
N TYR A 275 2.77 -0.42 16.78
CA TYR A 275 3.67 -0.91 15.72
C TYR A 275 4.10 0.19 14.76
N TRP A 276 3.16 0.95 14.24
CA TRP A 276 3.41 2.04 13.29
C TRP A 276 4.20 3.21 13.89
N SER A 277 4.12 3.41 15.19
CA SER A 277 4.83 4.50 15.89
C SER A 277 6.21 4.10 16.38
N ASN A 278 6.42 2.82 16.72
CA ASN A 278 7.62 2.36 17.42
C ASN A 278 8.51 1.44 16.57
N VAL A 279 7.97 0.85 15.51
CA VAL A 279 8.69 -0.13 14.66
C VAL A 279 8.94 0.41 13.26
N TRP A 280 7.85 0.73 12.52
CA TRP A 280 7.98 1.28 11.17
C TRP A 280 8.78 2.59 11.17
N LEU A 281 9.72 2.76 10.25
CA LEU A 281 10.66 3.90 10.17
C LEU A 281 11.59 4.04 11.40
N LYS A 282 11.66 3.05 12.30
CA LYS A 282 12.47 3.10 13.53
C LYS A 282 13.39 1.90 13.68
N LYS A 283 12.92 0.72 13.33
CA LYS A 283 13.72 -0.50 13.36
C LYS A 283 14.42 -0.67 12.02
N SER A 284 15.66 -1.11 12.05
CA SER A 284 16.51 -1.18 10.86
C SER A 284 16.07 -2.20 9.82
N PHE A 285 15.27 -3.21 10.22
CA PHE A 285 14.67 -4.18 9.31
C PHE A 285 13.35 -4.66 9.90
N SER A 286 12.25 -4.44 9.19
CA SER A 286 10.92 -4.72 9.73
C SER A 286 9.92 -5.12 8.64
N ALA A 287 8.85 -5.81 9.04
CA ALA A 287 7.72 -6.09 8.16
C ALA A 287 6.88 -4.84 7.92
N CYS A 288 6.41 -4.66 6.69
CA CYS A 288 5.52 -3.56 6.31
C CYS A 288 4.58 -4.01 5.19
N TYR A 289 3.63 -3.17 4.82
CA TYR A 289 2.83 -3.31 3.61
C TYR A 289 2.61 -1.96 2.96
N TRP A 290 2.40 -1.99 1.64
CA TRP A 290 1.92 -0.84 0.90
C TRP A 290 0.65 -1.21 0.14
N SER A 291 -0.35 -0.35 0.19
CA SER A 291 -1.48 -0.41 -0.72
C SER A 291 -1.10 0.19 -2.07
N GLY A 292 -1.81 -0.16 -3.12
CA GLY A 292 -1.56 0.36 -4.46
C GLY A 292 -1.68 1.88 -4.56
N ARG A 293 -1.03 2.40 -5.60
CA ARG A 293 -1.19 3.78 -6.05
C ARG A 293 -1.72 3.77 -7.48
N ALA A 294 -2.38 4.85 -7.88
CA ALA A 294 -3.00 4.94 -9.20
C ALA A 294 -1.97 5.00 -10.34
N THR A 295 -0.78 5.48 -10.06
CA THR A 295 0.33 5.58 -11.02
C THR A 295 1.64 5.13 -10.41
N GLU A 296 2.59 4.75 -11.25
CA GLU A 296 3.94 4.35 -10.86
C GLU A 296 4.68 5.51 -10.19
N ASP A 297 4.59 6.71 -10.79
CA ASP A 297 5.18 7.92 -10.20
C ASP A 297 4.70 8.12 -8.77
N TRP A 298 3.40 7.97 -8.52
CA TRP A 298 2.85 8.17 -7.19
C TRP A 298 3.40 7.14 -6.18
N MET A 299 3.58 5.89 -6.59
CA MET A 299 4.18 4.87 -5.71
C MET A 299 5.65 5.18 -5.43
N PHE A 300 6.43 5.48 -6.47
CA PHE A 300 7.84 5.79 -6.32
C PHE A 300 8.08 7.08 -5.54
N ALA A 301 7.33 8.15 -5.85
CA ALA A 301 7.42 9.43 -5.13
C ALA A 301 7.02 9.33 -3.66
N THR A 302 6.10 8.42 -3.30
CA THR A 302 5.66 8.29 -1.92
C THR A 302 6.66 7.52 -1.04
N ALA A 303 7.28 6.46 -1.59
CA ALA A 303 8.05 5.51 -0.79
C ALA A 303 9.55 5.47 -1.10
N TYR A 304 10.01 6.05 -2.23
CA TYR A 304 11.40 5.89 -2.70
C TYR A 304 12.05 7.20 -3.17
N GLU A 305 11.32 8.32 -3.24
CA GLU A 305 11.91 9.64 -3.50
C GLU A 305 12.73 10.09 -2.28
N THR A 306 13.90 10.68 -2.53
CA THR A 306 14.79 11.17 -1.47
C THR A 306 14.09 12.23 -0.63
N GLY A 307 14.19 12.10 0.69
CA GLY A 307 13.70 13.08 1.66
C GLY A 307 12.19 13.08 1.92
N VAL A 308 11.42 12.18 1.29
CA VAL A 308 9.99 12.07 1.60
C VAL A 308 9.77 11.34 2.95
N PRO A 309 8.74 11.75 3.71
CA PRO A 309 8.52 11.22 5.06
C PRO A 309 8.27 9.71 5.15
N TRP A 310 7.81 9.11 4.05
CA TRP A 310 7.42 7.69 4.00
C TRP A 310 8.40 6.81 3.24
N ASN A 311 9.61 7.32 2.93
CA ASN A 311 10.69 6.46 2.46
C ASN A 311 11.16 5.57 3.60
N ASP A 312 10.52 4.40 3.71
CA ASP A 312 10.70 3.49 4.85
C ASP A 312 11.99 2.68 4.82
N SER A 313 12.73 2.74 3.72
CA SER A 313 14.08 2.21 3.60
C SER A 313 15.19 3.27 3.81
N GLN A 314 14.85 4.55 3.89
CA GLN A 314 15.81 5.67 3.91
C GLN A 314 16.81 5.62 2.73
N TRP A 315 16.40 4.99 1.63
CA TRP A 315 17.20 4.87 0.42
C TRP A 315 17.22 6.23 -0.29
N ASP A 316 18.40 6.78 -0.53
CA ASP A 316 18.58 8.16 -0.97
C ASP A 316 19.42 8.28 -2.27
N ASP A 317 19.63 9.51 -2.72
CA ASP A 317 20.40 9.85 -3.93
C ASP A 317 21.88 9.45 -3.86
N LYS A 318 22.44 9.21 -2.67
CA LYS A 318 23.81 8.69 -2.52
C LYS A 318 23.86 7.21 -2.92
N ASP A 319 22.77 6.47 -2.67
CA ASP A 319 22.65 5.07 -3.06
C ASP A 319 22.24 4.94 -4.52
N SER A 320 21.39 5.87 -5.06
CA SER A 320 20.96 5.82 -6.45
C SER A 320 20.55 7.18 -7.04
N ALA A 321 21.52 7.97 -7.46
CA ALA A 321 21.27 9.22 -8.20
C ALA A 321 20.50 8.98 -9.50
N ARG A 322 20.74 7.86 -10.19
CA ARG A 322 20.06 7.52 -11.45
C ARG A 322 18.57 7.28 -11.25
N PHE A 323 18.17 6.60 -10.18
CA PHE A 323 16.75 6.40 -9.86
C PHE A 323 16.04 7.75 -9.66
N GLN A 324 16.64 8.66 -8.88
CA GLN A 324 16.06 9.99 -8.62
C GLN A 324 15.97 10.84 -9.89
N GLU A 325 16.98 10.77 -10.77
CA GLU A 325 16.95 11.44 -12.09
C GLU A 325 15.80 10.90 -12.95
N LEU A 326 15.66 9.57 -13.03
CA LEU A 326 14.60 8.92 -13.78
C LEU A 326 13.21 9.26 -13.25
N LEU A 327 13.03 9.32 -11.93
CA LEU A 327 11.77 9.68 -11.31
C LEU A 327 11.30 11.07 -11.76
N LEU A 328 12.21 12.05 -11.76
CA LEU A 328 11.89 13.41 -12.18
C LEU A 328 11.62 13.51 -13.69
N THR A 329 12.37 12.78 -14.52
CA THR A 329 12.20 12.81 -15.97
C THR A 329 10.95 12.06 -16.42
N ALA A 330 10.67 10.87 -15.85
CA ALA A 330 9.47 10.10 -16.15
C ALA A 330 8.19 10.83 -15.73
N ARG A 331 8.23 11.59 -14.64
CA ARG A 331 7.13 12.44 -14.17
C ARG A 331 6.70 13.47 -15.23
N ALA A 332 7.67 14.01 -15.96
CA ALA A 332 7.42 15.04 -16.99
C ALA A 332 7.14 14.44 -18.39
N GLU A 333 7.45 13.16 -18.62
CA GLU A 333 7.39 12.54 -19.93
C GLU A 333 5.95 12.23 -20.36
N LEU A 334 5.57 12.66 -21.56
CA LEU A 334 4.24 12.43 -22.14
C LEU A 334 4.24 11.32 -23.21
N ASP A 335 5.42 10.98 -23.76
CA ASP A 335 5.56 9.83 -24.65
C ASP A 335 5.50 8.54 -23.82
N SER A 336 4.52 7.69 -24.14
CA SER A 336 4.24 6.49 -23.35
C SER A 336 5.38 5.46 -23.42
N ASP A 337 6.04 5.32 -24.55
CA ASP A 337 7.11 4.34 -24.73
C ASP A 337 8.39 4.80 -24.03
N ALA A 338 8.73 6.09 -24.13
CA ALA A 338 9.84 6.68 -23.41
C ALA A 338 9.63 6.59 -21.89
N ARG A 339 8.42 6.88 -21.44
CA ARG A 339 8.03 6.78 -20.03
C ARG A 339 8.08 5.34 -19.51
N LYS A 340 7.58 4.38 -20.30
CA LYS A 340 7.68 2.96 -20.01
C LYS A 340 9.14 2.52 -19.81
N ALA A 341 10.03 2.90 -20.71
CA ALA A 341 11.45 2.56 -20.62
C ALA A 341 12.10 3.10 -19.32
N GLN A 342 11.76 4.33 -18.92
CA GLN A 342 12.26 4.93 -17.69
C GLN A 342 11.74 4.17 -16.45
N TYR A 343 10.47 3.81 -16.41
CA TYR A 343 9.92 3.01 -15.30
C TYR A 343 10.47 1.60 -15.25
N PHE A 344 10.80 1.00 -16.37
CA PHE A 344 11.46 -0.31 -16.41
C PHE A 344 12.85 -0.24 -15.79
N GLU A 345 13.68 0.75 -16.18
CA GLU A 345 14.99 0.96 -15.59
C GLU A 345 14.89 1.24 -14.07
N MET A 346 13.92 2.03 -13.64
CA MET A 346 13.70 2.30 -12.20
C MET A 346 13.36 1.03 -11.41
N GLN A 347 12.54 0.14 -11.97
CA GLN A 347 12.19 -1.13 -11.34
C GLN A 347 13.42 -2.03 -11.20
N GLU A 348 14.29 -2.09 -12.22
CA GLU A 348 15.54 -2.85 -12.17
C GLU A 348 16.51 -2.30 -11.11
N ILE A 349 16.69 -0.98 -11.09
CA ILE A 349 17.57 -0.33 -10.10
C ILE A 349 17.07 -0.62 -8.68
N LEU A 350 15.79 -0.48 -8.42
CA LEU A 350 15.23 -0.73 -7.08
C LEU A 350 15.34 -2.20 -6.68
N ARG A 351 15.07 -3.13 -7.65
CA ARG A 351 15.28 -4.56 -7.44
C ARG A 351 16.72 -4.85 -7.02
N ASP A 352 17.69 -4.28 -7.71
CA ASP A 352 19.10 -4.64 -7.56
C ASP A 352 19.78 -3.90 -6.41
N GLU A 353 19.43 -2.65 -6.15
CA GLU A 353 20.14 -1.76 -5.23
C GLU A 353 19.30 -1.27 -4.06
N GLY A 354 17.96 -1.25 -4.21
CA GLY A 354 17.07 -0.67 -3.23
C GLY A 354 17.08 -1.34 -1.87
N GLY A 355 16.69 -0.57 -0.87
CA GLY A 355 16.64 -0.96 0.54
C GLY A 355 15.40 -1.77 0.95
N VAL A 356 14.75 -2.45 0.01
CA VAL A 356 13.50 -3.16 0.32
C VAL A 356 13.48 -4.56 -0.28
N ILE A 357 12.92 -5.52 0.46
CA ILE A 357 12.56 -6.83 -0.06
C ILE A 357 11.04 -6.83 -0.26
N ILE A 358 10.58 -7.09 -1.47
CA ILE A 358 9.16 -7.20 -1.83
C ILE A 358 8.91 -8.61 -2.36
N PRO A 359 8.68 -9.58 -1.48
CA PRO A 359 8.63 -10.97 -1.89
C PRO A 359 7.29 -11.37 -2.51
N MET A 360 6.21 -10.61 -2.26
CA MET A 360 4.87 -11.00 -2.67
C MET A 360 3.91 -9.83 -2.80
N PHE A 361 3.01 -9.95 -3.78
CA PHE A 361 1.81 -9.14 -3.95
C PHE A 361 0.60 -9.92 -3.46
N ALA A 362 -0.20 -9.32 -2.58
CA ALA A 362 -1.40 -9.94 -2.03
C ALA A 362 -2.65 -9.47 -2.78
N ASN A 363 -3.54 -10.40 -3.11
CA ASN A 363 -4.86 -10.06 -3.61
C ASN A 363 -5.72 -9.46 -2.49
N TYR A 364 -6.66 -8.59 -2.85
CA TYR A 364 -7.71 -8.18 -1.93
C TYR A 364 -8.77 -9.26 -1.86
N VAL A 365 -8.87 -9.94 -0.72
CA VAL A 365 -9.84 -11.02 -0.50
C VAL A 365 -10.79 -10.63 0.61
N GLN A 366 -12.06 -10.65 0.29
CA GLN A 366 -13.15 -10.24 1.18
C GLN A 366 -14.31 -11.23 1.11
N ALA A 367 -15.11 -11.29 2.17
CA ALA A 367 -16.30 -12.12 2.20
C ALA A 367 -17.55 -11.23 2.28
N VAL A 368 -18.56 -11.56 1.50
CA VAL A 368 -19.75 -10.73 1.27
C VAL A 368 -21.00 -11.57 1.40
N ASN A 369 -22.01 -11.07 2.12
CA ASN A 369 -23.33 -11.68 2.17
C ASN A 369 -24.03 -11.53 0.80
N ASN A 370 -24.66 -12.60 0.31
CA ASN A 370 -25.31 -12.64 -0.99
C ASN A 370 -26.52 -11.67 -1.12
N ARG A 371 -26.98 -11.10 -0.01
CA ARG A 371 -27.97 -10.00 -0.03
C ARG A 371 -27.39 -8.66 -0.50
N ILE A 372 -26.05 -8.58 -0.65
CA ILE A 372 -25.38 -7.40 -1.19
C ILE A 372 -24.89 -7.70 -2.60
N SER A 373 -25.28 -6.86 -3.55
CA SER A 373 -24.79 -6.88 -4.93
C SER A 373 -23.59 -5.96 -5.08
N SER A 374 -22.63 -6.37 -5.88
CA SER A 374 -21.44 -5.58 -6.24
C SER A 374 -21.36 -5.43 -7.76
N PRO A 375 -20.71 -4.37 -8.27
CA PRO A 375 -20.42 -4.25 -9.70
C PRO A 375 -19.56 -5.42 -10.23
N ASP A 376 -19.62 -5.68 -11.54
CA ASP A 376 -18.78 -6.68 -12.20
C ASP A 376 -17.28 -6.33 -12.11
N GLN A 377 -16.94 -5.05 -12.17
CA GLN A 377 -15.59 -4.56 -12.01
C GLN A 377 -15.39 -3.96 -10.61
N ILE A 378 -14.55 -4.59 -9.83
CA ILE A 378 -14.17 -4.17 -8.48
C ILE A 378 -12.84 -3.42 -8.55
N GLY A 379 -12.74 -2.33 -7.80
CA GLY A 379 -11.51 -1.55 -7.69
C GLY A 379 -10.38 -2.36 -7.06
N ASN A 380 -9.16 -2.18 -7.57
CA ASN A 380 -7.99 -3.01 -7.27
C ASN A 380 -6.81 -2.25 -6.63
N LEU A 381 -6.99 -0.97 -6.29
CA LEU A 381 -5.94 -0.20 -5.60
C LEU A 381 -6.01 -0.37 -4.08
N TRP A 382 -7.22 -0.55 -3.55
CA TRP A 382 -7.47 -0.74 -2.12
C TRP A 382 -8.58 -1.76 -1.89
N GLN A 383 -8.66 -2.25 -0.65
CA GLN A 383 -9.71 -3.16 -0.19
C GLN A 383 -11.11 -2.55 -0.37
N MET A 384 -12.12 -3.41 -0.35
CA MET A 384 -13.51 -3.01 -0.33
C MET A 384 -13.87 -2.07 -1.47
N ASP A 385 -13.45 -2.46 -2.70
CA ASP A 385 -13.73 -1.71 -3.91
C ASP A 385 -13.13 -0.29 -3.88
N ASN A 386 -11.84 -0.18 -3.55
CA ASN A 386 -11.14 1.08 -3.30
C ASN A 386 -11.78 1.91 -2.17
N ALA A 387 -12.27 1.23 -1.10
CA ALA A 387 -13.05 1.83 -0.02
C ALA A 387 -14.34 2.53 -0.48
N ARG A 388 -14.86 2.18 -1.68
CA ARG A 388 -16.04 2.80 -2.29
C ARG A 388 -17.25 1.88 -2.35
N MET A 389 -17.26 0.78 -1.60
CA MET A 389 -18.40 -0.15 -1.59
C MET A 389 -19.72 0.54 -1.21
N SER A 390 -19.71 1.45 -0.24
CA SER A 390 -20.90 2.21 0.16
C SER A 390 -21.48 3.09 -0.96
N GLU A 391 -20.63 3.52 -1.89
CA GLU A 391 -21.03 4.31 -3.05
C GLU A 391 -21.55 3.45 -4.20
N ARG A 392 -20.94 2.27 -4.42
CA ARG A 392 -21.09 1.49 -5.65
C ARG A 392 -21.91 0.20 -5.50
N TRP A 393 -22.02 -0.34 -4.28
CA TRP A 393 -22.74 -1.58 -4.02
C TRP A 393 -24.18 -1.31 -3.61
N SER A 394 -25.05 -2.32 -3.77
CA SER A 394 -26.49 -2.22 -3.50
C SER A 394 -27.02 -3.45 -2.79
N VAL A 395 -28.25 -3.40 -2.34
CA VAL A 395 -29.01 -4.61 -1.97
C VAL A 395 -29.31 -5.40 -3.23
N ALA A 396 -29.14 -6.77 -3.15
CA ALA A 396 -29.37 -7.67 -4.28
C ALA A 396 -30.85 -7.83 -4.64
#